data_ac949f639f8f81d9b74d017581610b24
#
_entry.id   ac949f639f8f81d9b74d017581610b24
#
_cell.length_a   1.000
_cell.length_b   1.000
_cell.length_c   1.000
_cell.angle_alpha   90.00
_cell.angle_beta   90.00
_cell.angle_gamma   90.00
#
_symmetry.space_group_name_H-M   'P 1'
#
loop_
_entity.id
_entity.type
_entity.pdbx_description
1 polymer ?
#
loop_
_entity_poly.entity_id
_entity_poly.type
_entity_poly.pdbx_seq_one_letter_code
_entity_poly.pdbx_strand_id
1 'polypeptide(L)'
;MNFAENRGCCVTVYREMTETMREEERVKKQISRCIKMLFLGIIMCLGMALSVHADSGQFFNFEPEKWDKEGFSWTDSKGQIWNAYEYGTKGEAFISSVDKATSMELQFPSVVYKNGVAKKVIGVGYCDPDRSNPYEAYHPFRYGGKSSDYMLYKAILPDSVCCVLREAFYHHNGLAAIQLPQNPTLSIGYRAFVGCTNLQIVYFNAEVGSAQPVKI
;
A
#
# COMPACT_ATOMS: atom_id res chain seq x y z
N MET A 1 68.47 13.35 55.02
CA MET A 1 67.12 13.36 54.35
C MET A 1 67.31 12.84 52.94
N ASN A 2 66.84 11.62 52.71
CA ASN A 2 67.08 10.88 51.45
C ASN A 2 66.25 11.38 50.30
N PHE A 3 66.91 11.99 49.30
CA PHE A 3 66.30 12.45 48.04
C PHE A 3 66.07 11.33 46.96
N ALA A 4 66.30 10.07 47.37
CA ALA A 4 66.23 8.94 46.39
C ALA A 4 64.91 8.24 46.32
N GLU A 5 64.00 8.38 47.29
CA GLU A 5 62.69 7.65 47.28
C GLU A 5 61.64 8.27 46.46
N ASN A 6 61.74 9.54 46.03
CA ASN A 6 60.64 10.23 45.29
C ASN A 6 60.68 10.03 43.77
N ARG A 7 61.78 9.43 43.24
CA ARG A 7 61.81 9.21 41.73
C ARG A 7 61.14 7.92 41.30
N GLY A 8 61.00 6.94 42.20
CA GLY A 8 60.33 5.68 41.89
C GLY A 8 58.81 5.81 41.73
N CYS A 9 58.20 6.67 42.55
CA CYS A 9 56.74 6.84 42.56
C CYS A 9 56.24 7.54 41.32
N CYS A 10 56.91 8.59 40.79
CA CYS A 10 56.52 9.30 39.55
C CYS A 10 56.64 8.42 38.31
N VAL A 11 57.64 7.54 38.24
CA VAL A 11 57.81 6.66 37.04
C VAL A 11 56.80 5.56 37.04
N THR A 12 56.36 5.04 38.20
CA THR A 12 55.25 4.04 38.25
C THR A 12 53.94 4.61 37.89
N VAL A 13 53.57 5.80 38.39
CA VAL A 13 52.30 6.49 38.03
C VAL A 13 52.28 6.85 36.54
N TYR A 14 53.40 7.29 35.98
CA TYR A 14 53.47 7.61 34.54
C TYR A 14 53.35 6.36 33.67
N ARG A 15 53.85 5.24 34.13
CA ARG A 15 53.74 3.93 33.42
C ARG A 15 52.30 3.43 33.46
N GLU A 16 51.61 3.48 34.59
CA GLU A 16 50.23 3.10 34.75
C GLU A 16 49.29 4.00 33.92
N MET A 17 49.52 5.33 33.90
CA MET A 17 48.76 6.26 33.06
C MET A 17 48.94 5.94 31.56
N THR A 18 50.13 5.60 31.11
CA THR A 18 50.40 5.27 29.71
C THR A 18 49.82 3.91 29.32
N GLU A 19 49.72 2.96 30.22
CA GLU A 19 49.04 1.68 29.96
C GLU A 19 47.56 1.81 29.93
N THR A 20 46.94 2.58 30.82
CA THR A 20 45.49 2.90 30.76
C THR A 20 45.10 3.67 29.51
N MET A 21 45.86 4.64 29.07
CA MET A 21 45.60 5.35 27.80
C MET A 21 45.73 4.43 26.58
N ARG A 22 46.68 3.49 26.57
CA ARG A 22 46.77 2.49 25.48
C ARG A 22 45.63 1.50 25.49
N GLU A 23 45.14 1.14 26.66
CA GLU A 23 43.97 0.26 26.79
C GLU A 23 42.70 0.93 26.33
N GLU A 24 42.49 2.21 26.66
CA GLU A 24 41.37 3.02 26.14
C GLU A 24 41.40 3.17 24.61
N GLU A 25 42.59 3.38 24.04
CA GLU A 25 42.70 3.44 22.57
C GLU A 25 42.42 2.08 21.91
N ARG A 26 42.81 0.97 22.52
CA ARG A 26 42.48 -0.38 22.05
C ARG A 26 40.99 -0.63 22.10
N VAL A 27 40.32 -0.26 23.20
CA VAL A 27 38.88 -0.38 23.38
C VAL A 27 38.15 0.48 22.37
N LYS A 28 38.54 1.75 22.14
CA LYS A 28 37.97 2.64 21.14
C LYS A 28 38.10 2.05 19.72
N LYS A 29 39.27 1.48 19.38
CA LYS A 29 39.49 0.82 18.09
C LYS A 29 38.63 -0.44 17.94
N GLN A 30 38.42 -1.19 19.01
CA GLN A 30 37.63 -2.41 19.00
C GLN A 30 36.11 -2.08 18.85
N ILE A 31 35.65 -1.07 19.59
CA ILE A 31 34.29 -0.53 19.47
C ILE A 31 34.02 0.00 18.04
N SER A 32 34.96 0.76 17.47
CA SER A 32 34.87 1.24 16.10
C SER A 32 34.80 0.11 15.07
N ARG A 33 35.55 -0.99 15.27
CA ARG A 33 35.47 -2.18 14.41
C ARG A 33 34.12 -2.89 14.54
N CYS A 34 33.62 -3.05 15.79
CA CYS A 34 32.30 -3.64 16.02
C CYS A 34 31.15 -2.81 15.39
N ILE A 35 31.22 -1.49 15.52
CA ILE A 35 30.26 -0.56 14.90
C ILE A 35 30.31 -0.68 13.38
N LYS A 36 31.51 -0.72 12.78
CA LYS A 36 31.65 -0.92 11.32
C LYS A 36 31.13 -2.28 10.87
N MET A 37 31.35 -3.34 11.62
CA MET A 37 30.82 -4.67 11.33
C MET A 37 29.28 -4.72 11.47
N LEU A 38 28.72 -4.05 12.47
CA LEU A 38 27.29 -3.89 12.67
C LEU A 38 26.66 -3.10 11.51
N PHE A 39 27.27 -1.98 11.10
CA PHE A 39 26.82 -1.22 9.93
C PHE A 39 26.93 -2.02 8.62
N LEU A 40 28.01 -2.80 8.43
CA LEU A 40 28.11 -3.68 7.27
C LEU A 40 27.05 -4.79 7.30
N GLY A 41 26.78 -5.37 8.49
CA GLY A 41 25.71 -6.35 8.68
C GLY A 41 24.32 -5.78 8.41
N ILE A 42 24.03 -4.56 8.89
CA ILE A 42 22.78 -3.85 8.64
C ILE A 42 22.64 -3.51 7.15
N ILE A 43 23.71 -3.06 6.48
CA ILE A 43 23.70 -2.78 5.04
C ILE A 43 23.52 -4.08 4.24
N MET A 44 24.13 -5.20 4.64
CA MET A 44 23.89 -6.49 4.01
C MET A 44 22.47 -7.01 4.26
N CYS A 45 21.93 -6.85 5.48
CA CYS A 45 20.52 -7.20 5.78
C CYS A 45 19.54 -6.28 5.06
N LEU A 46 19.81 -4.97 4.98
CA LEU A 46 19.03 -4.02 4.18
C LEU A 46 19.21 -4.30 2.68
N GLY A 47 20.39 -4.70 2.22
CA GLY A 47 20.61 -5.10 0.83
C GLY A 47 19.93 -6.41 0.47
N MET A 48 19.77 -7.34 1.42
CA MET A 48 18.96 -8.56 1.22
C MET A 48 17.45 -8.30 1.40
N ALA A 49 17.06 -7.30 2.19
CA ALA A 49 15.67 -6.87 2.29
C ALA A 49 15.27 -5.95 1.12
N LEU A 50 16.24 -5.31 0.45
CA LEU A 50 16.09 -4.54 -0.78
C LEU A 50 16.39 -5.36 -2.05
N SER A 51 16.77 -6.62 -1.95
CA SER A 51 16.35 -7.58 -2.96
C SER A 51 14.83 -7.76 -2.77
N VAL A 52 14.04 -6.69 -2.94
CA VAL A 52 12.81 -6.81 -3.65
C VAL A 52 13.18 -7.75 -4.80
N HIS A 53 12.84 -9.02 -4.67
CA HIS A 53 12.47 -9.76 -5.84
C HIS A 53 11.48 -8.83 -6.53
N ALA A 54 11.96 -8.12 -7.54
CA ALA A 54 11.20 -7.97 -8.73
C ALA A 54 11.06 -9.42 -9.24
N ASP A 55 10.31 -10.21 -8.50
CA ASP A 55 9.42 -11.18 -9.06
C ASP A 55 8.81 -10.33 -10.15
N SER A 56 9.03 -10.70 -11.38
CA SER A 56 8.51 -10.00 -12.54
C SER A 56 7.02 -9.89 -12.28
N GLY A 57 6.65 -8.91 -11.46
CA GLY A 57 5.33 -8.70 -10.91
C GLY A 57 4.47 -8.50 -12.12
N GLN A 58 3.93 -9.60 -12.57
CA GLN A 58 3.03 -9.61 -13.70
C GLN A 58 1.83 -8.84 -13.17
N PHE A 59 1.72 -7.59 -13.60
CA PHE A 59 0.57 -6.76 -13.30
C PHE A 59 -0.68 -7.59 -13.56
N PHE A 60 -1.69 -7.43 -12.73
CA PHE A 60 -2.93 -8.14 -12.91
C PHE A 60 -3.45 -7.88 -14.34
N ASN A 61 -3.58 -8.95 -15.11
CA ASN A 61 -4.14 -8.90 -16.46
C ASN A 61 -5.64 -9.21 -16.39
N PHE A 62 -6.46 -8.20 -16.64
CA PHE A 62 -7.90 -8.36 -16.68
C PHE A 62 -8.30 -9.05 -17.97
N GLU A 63 -9.04 -10.16 -17.85
CA GLU A 63 -9.55 -10.96 -18.97
C GLU A 63 -11.08 -10.85 -18.99
N PRO A 64 -11.67 -10.09 -19.93
CA PRO A 64 -13.10 -9.82 -19.96
C PRO A 64 -13.98 -11.08 -20.01
N GLU A 65 -13.47 -12.15 -20.61
CA GLU A 65 -14.19 -13.44 -20.71
C GLU A 65 -14.34 -14.16 -19.35
N LYS A 66 -13.60 -13.77 -18.34
CA LYS A 66 -13.74 -14.30 -16.96
C LYS A 66 -14.79 -13.54 -16.15
N TRP A 67 -15.34 -12.48 -16.71
CA TRP A 67 -16.35 -11.67 -16.04
C TRP A 67 -17.71 -12.35 -16.08
N ASP A 68 -18.32 -12.55 -14.91
CA ASP A 68 -19.70 -13.04 -14.84
C ASP A 68 -20.66 -11.91 -15.26
N LYS A 69 -21.58 -12.23 -16.17
CA LYS A 69 -22.56 -11.29 -16.69
C LYS A 69 -23.65 -10.96 -15.66
N GLU A 70 -23.86 -11.85 -14.69
CA GLU A 70 -24.86 -11.69 -13.65
C GLU A 70 -24.24 -11.03 -12.42
N GLY A 71 -24.53 -9.74 -12.25
CA GLY A 71 -24.20 -9.02 -11.04
C GLY A 71 -25.00 -9.51 -9.84
N PHE A 72 -24.50 -9.25 -8.65
CA PHE A 72 -25.19 -9.49 -7.39
C PHE A 72 -25.04 -8.32 -6.44
N SER A 73 -25.98 -8.19 -5.51
CA SER A 73 -25.93 -7.16 -4.48
C SER A 73 -25.69 -7.80 -3.12
N TRP A 74 -24.95 -7.11 -2.27
CA TRP A 74 -24.69 -7.48 -0.91
C TRP A 74 -24.80 -6.27 0.01
N THR A 75 -25.46 -6.45 1.18
CA THR A 75 -25.59 -5.39 2.18
C THR A 75 -24.60 -5.64 3.29
N ASP A 76 -23.74 -4.65 3.58
CA ASP A 76 -22.79 -4.73 4.68
C ASP A 76 -23.44 -4.41 6.05
N SER A 77 -22.64 -4.53 7.12
CA SER A 77 -23.09 -4.25 8.49
C SER A 77 -23.46 -2.79 8.75
N LYS A 78 -23.06 -1.87 7.88
CA LYS A 78 -23.42 -0.45 7.93
C LYS A 78 -24.69 -0.14 7.15
N GLY A 79 -25.28 -1.14 6.49
CA GLY A 79 -26.47 -1.01 5.65
C GLY A 79 -26.16 -0.42 4.26
N GLN A 80 -24.92 -0.39 3.82
CA GLN A 80 -24.53 -0.03 2.47
C GLN A 80 -24.83 -1.20 1.53
N ILE A 81 -25.33 -0.92 0.35
CA ILE A 81 -25.65 -1.92 -0.68
C ILE A 81 -24.58 -1.84 -1.76
N TRP A 82 -23.75 -2.86 -1.81
CA TRP A 82 -22.68 -3.03 -2.79
C TRP A 82 -23.14 -3.89 -3.95
N ASN A 83 -22.89 -3.46 -5.17
CA ASN A 83 -23.10 -4.26 -6.37
C ASN A 83 -21.75 -4.76 -6.86
N ALA A 84 -21.70 -6.05 -7.15
CA ALA A 84 -20.47 -6.74 -7.54
C ALA A 84 -20.75 -7.76 -8.64
N TYR A 85 -19.68 -8.15 -9.33
CA TYR A 85 -19.64 -9.18 -10.35
C TYR A 85 -18.60 -10.21 -9.98
N GLU A 86 -18.90 -11.49 -10.13
CA GLU A 86 -17.91 -12.54 -9.98
C GLU A 86 -16.89 -12.50 -11.12
N TYR A 87 -15.67 -12.92 -10.81
CA TYR A 87 -14.58 -12.98 -11.77
C TYR A 87 -13.89 -14.35 -11.70
N GLY A 88 -13.90 -15.06 -12.81
CA GLY A 88 -13.34 -16.42 -12.87
C GLY A 88 -14.00 -17.40 -11.92
N THR A 89 -13.30 -18.45 -11.57
CA THR A 89 -13.80 -19.56 -10.76
C THR A 89 -13.23 -19.60 -9.34
N LYS A 90 -12.37 -18.67 -8.98
CA LYS A 90 -11.62 -18.67 -7.70
C LYS A 90 -12.37 -18.00 -6.53
N GLY A 91 -13.63 -17.62 -6.71
CA GLY A 91 -14.38 -16.89 -5.68
C GLY A 91 -13.92 -15.44 -5.54
N GLU A 92 -13.56 -14.82 -6.64
CA GLU A 92 -13.13 -13.44 -6.76
C GLU A 92 -14.27 -12.56 -7.27
N ALA A 93 -14.24 -11.26 -6.93
CA ALA A 93 -15.25 -10.31 -7.36
C ALA A 93 -14.68 -8.92 -7.61
N PHE A 94 -15.37 -8.18 -8.48
CA PHE A 94 -15.17 -6.74 -8.70
C PHE A 94 -16.37 -5.97 -8.17
N ILE A 95 -16.13 -4.84 -7.51
CA ILE A 95 -17.19 -3.93 -7.09
C ILE A 95 -17.43 -2.90 -8.19
N SER A 96 -18.68 -2.83 -8.65
CA SER A 96 -19.10 -1.92 -9.71
C SER A 96 -19.81 -0.67 -9.20
N SER A 97 -20.53 -0.78 -8.06
CA SER A 97 -21.24 0.35 -7.49
C SER A 97 -21.55 0.14 -6.00
N VAL A 98 -21.97 1.23 -5.37
CA VAL A 98 -22.65 1.23 -4.07
C VAL A 98 -23.96 2.01 -4.21
N ASP A 99 -25.09 1.33 -4.08
CA ASP A 99 -26.40 1.96 -4.32
C ASP A 99 -26.86 2.78 -3.11
N LYS A 100 -26.58 2.30 -1.89
CA LYS A 100 -26.88 2.99 -0.66
C LYS A 100 -25.59 3.22 0.12
N ALA A 101 -24.98 4.35 -0.14
CA ALA A 101 -23.81 4.78 0.62
C ALA A 101 -24.26 5.51 1.89
N THR A 102 -23.57 5.27 2.99
CA THR A 102 -23.84 5.90 4.29
C THR A 102 -22.85 7.00 4.63
N SER A 103 -21.80 7.18 3.81
CA SER A 103 -20.75 8.17 4.01
C SER A 103 -20.16 8.61 2.68
N MET A 104 -19.72 9.86 2.60
CA MET A 104 -18.92 10.36 1.47
C MET A 104 -17.48 9.84 1.48
N GLU A 105 -17.00 9.30 2.60
CA GLU A 105 -15.77 8.53 2.69
C GLU A 105 -16.12 7.05 2.61
N LEU A 106 -15.71 6.42 1.52
CA LEU A 106 -16.08 5.05 1.21
C LEU A 106 -14.91 4.11 1.43
N GLN A 107 -15.06 3.24 2.42
CA GLN A 107 -14.15 2.13 2.62
C GLN A 107 -14.68 0.91 1.88
N PHE A 108 -13.98 0.49 0.83
CA PHE A 108 -14.34 -0.68 0.06
C PHE A 108 -14.13 -1.96 0.89
N PRO A 109 -15.06 -2.92 0.86
CA PRO A 109 -14.89 -4.19 1.55
C PRO A 109 -13.83 -5.05 0.85
N SER A 110 -13.08 -5.83 1.63
CA SER A 110 -12.16 -6.84 1.08
C SER A 110 -12.87 -8.14 0.67
N VAL A 111 -14.12 -8.33 1.15
CA VAL A 111 -14.97 -9.50 0.89
C VAL A 111 -16.41 -9.05 0.75
N VAL A 112 -17.10 -9.60 -0.22
CA VAL A 112 -18.56 -9.50 -0.41
C VAL A 112 -19.17 -10.91 -0.40
N TYR A 113 -20.48 -11.04 -0.26
CA TYR A 113 -21.11 -12.35 -0.17
C TYR A 113 -22.20 -12.51 -1.24
N LYS A 114 -22.11 -13.57 -2.05
CA LYS A 114 -23.15 -14.01 -2.98
C LYS A 114 -23.79 -15.28 -2.41
N ASN A 115 -25.05 -15.22 -2.07
CA ASN A 115 -25.80 -16.35 -1.48
C ASN A 115 -25.11 -16.98 -0.24
N GLY A 116 -24.53 -16.15 0.62
CA GLY A 116 -23.79 -16.60 1.80
C GLY A 116 -22.36 -17.09 1.53
N VAL A 117 -21.92 -17.15 0.28
CA VAL A 117 -20.56 -17.55 -0.08
C VAL A 117 -19.67 -16.31 -0.22
N ALA A 118 -18.56 -16.32 0.53
CA ALA A 118 -17.58 -15.23 0.52
C ALA A 118 -16.87 -15.14 -0.84
N LYS A 119 -16.77 -13.91 -1.37
CA LYS A 119 -16.05 -13.57 -2.59
C LYS A 119 -15.00 -12.53 -2.25
N LYS A 120 -13.74 -12.80 -2.55
CA LYS A 120 -12.64 -11.86 -2.34
C LYS A 120 -12.74 -10.71 -3.33
N VAL A 121 -12.74 -9.48 -2.86
CA VAL A 121 -12.74 -8.30 -3.73
C VAL A 121 -11.32 -8.11 -4.27
N ILE A 122 -11.16 -8.23 -5.57
CA ILE A 122 -9.88 -8.07 -6.26
C ILE A 122 -9.83 -6.87 -7.19
N GLY A 123 -10.95 -6.18 -7.40
CA GLY A 123 -10.96 -5.01 -8.26
C GLY A 123 -12.16 -4.10 -8.09
N VAL A 124 -12.05 -2.93 -8.74
CA VAL A 124 -13.07 -1.89 -8.76
C VAL A 124 -13.33 -1.43 -10.20
N GLY A 125 -14.58 -1.24 -10.55
CA GLY A 125 -15.05 -0.81 -11.85
C GLY A 125 -16.04 -1.81 -12.46
N TYR A 126 -16.56 -1.49 -13.62
CA TYR A 126 -17.50 -2.32 -14.37
C TYR A 126 -16.98 -2.57 -15.78
N CYS A 127 -17.17 -3.78 -16.25
CA CYS A 127 -16.90 -4.18 -17.63
C CYS A 127 -18.13 -4.92 -18.19
N ASP A 128 -18.59 -4.52 -19.35
CA ASP A 128 -19.62 -5.23 -20.11
C ASP A 128 -18.95 -6.00 -21.25
N PRO A 129 -18.71 -7.31 -21.11
CA PRO A 129 -18.00 -8.10 -22.12
C PRO A 129 -18.81 -8.30 -23.40
N ASP A 130 -20.12 -8.04 -23.37
CA ASP A 130 -21.00 -8.19 -24.55
C ASP A 130 -20.98 -6.97 -25.47
N ARG A 131 -20.34 -5.87 -25.04
CA ARG A 131 -20.20 -4.68 -25.88
C ARG A 131 -19.21 -4.93 -27.02
N SER A 132 -19.69 -4.75 -28.24
CA SER A 132 -18.86 -4.84 -29.44
C SER A 132 -17.81 -3.74 -29.55
N ASN A 133 -18.07 -2.59 -28.92
CA ASN A 133 -17.13 -1.48 -28.82
C ASN A 133 -16.37 -1.57 -27.48
N PRO A 134 -15.08 -1.88 -27.48
CA PRO A 134 -14.29 -1.99 -26.25
C PRO A 134 -14.17 -0.65 -25.49
N TYR A 135 -14.45 0.48 -26.14
CA TYR A 135 -14.46 1.79 -25.49
C TYR A 135 -15.75 2.04 -24.68
N GLU A 136 -16.85 1.38 -25.03
CA GLU A 136 -18.13 1.47 -24.33
C GLU A 136 -18.36 0.32 -23.33
N ALA A 137 -17.44 -0.62 -23.26
CA ALA A 137 -17.53 -1.77 -22.36
C ALA A 137 -17.24 -1.43 -20.90
N TYR A 138 -16.59 -0.30 -20.65
CA TYR A 138 -16.22 0.13 -19.31
C TYR A 138 -17.07 1.30 -18.85
N HIS A 139 -17.48 1.24 -17.59
CA HIS A 139 -18.28 2.28 -16.97
C HIS A 139 -17.68 2.66 -15.61
N PRO A 140 -17.81 3.94 -15.20
CA PRO A 140 -17.37 4.37 -13.90
C PRO A 140 -18.11 3.66 -12.78
N PHE A 141 -17.41 3.49 -11.66
CA PHE A 141 -17.99 3.08 -10.40
C PHE A 141 -19.12 4.05 -10.03
N ARG A 142 -20.29 3.52 -9.66
CA ARG A 142 -21.44 4.33 -9.30
C ARG A 142 -21.56 4.48 -7.79
N TYR A 143 -21.68 5.71 -7.34
CA TYR A 143 -21.89 6.06 -5.95
C TYR A 143 -23.33 6.54 -5.72
N GLY A 144 -24.05 5.91 -4.79
CA GLY A 144 -25.42 6.31 -4.43
C GLY A 144 -26.51 5.92 -5.40
N GLY A 145 -26.26 4.98 -6.32
CA GLY A 145 -27.26 4.42 -7.23
C GLY A 145 -27.81 5.38 -8.28
N LYS A 146 -27.33 6.61 -8.34
CA LYS A 146 -27.72 7.65 -9.30
C LYS A 146 -26.47 8.30 -9.87
N SER A 147 -26.62 9.14 -10.90
CA SER A 147 -25.52 9.93 -11.48
C SER A 147 -24.93 11.01 -10.55
N SER A 148 -24.95 10.77 -9.24
CA SER A 148 -24.44 11.70 -8.23
C SER A 148 -22.98 11.36 -7.85
N ASP A 149 -22.15 11.06 -8.84
CA ASP A 149 -20.71 10.76 -8.70
C ASP A 149 -19.91 11.90 -8.04
N TYR A 150 -20.55 13.06 -7.88
CA TYR A 150 -20.01 14.23 -7.21
C TYR A 150 -19.92 14.11 -5.68
N MET A 151 -20.55 13.11 -5.09
CA MET A 151 -20.65 13.00 -3.61
C MET A 151 -19.56 12.15 -2.99
N LEU A 152 -18.86 11.33 -3.76
CA LEU A 152 -17.72 10.55 -3.24
C LEU A 152 -16.52 11.46 -2.98
N TYR A 153 -16.21 11.68 -1.72
CA TYR A 153 -15.09 12.55 -1.31
C TYR A 153 -13.77 11.78 -1.15
N LYS A 154 -13.84 10.58 -0.58
CA LYS A 154 -12.66 9.74 -0.34
C LYS A 154 -12.97 8.27 -0.60
N ALA A 155 -12.07 7.60 -1.31
CA ALA A 155 -12.11 6.17 -1.53
C ALA A 155 -10.92 5.49 -0.83
N ILE A 156 -11.17 4.38 -0.13
CA ILE A 156 -10.15 3.56 0.52
C ILE A 156 -10.28 2.15 -0.05
N LEU A 157 -9.31 1.72 -0.83
CA LEU A 157 -9.28 0.40 -1.45
C LEU A 157 -8.55 -0.59 -0.54
N PRO A 158 -9.09 -1.80 -0.30
CA PRO A 158 -8.41 -2.82 0.51
C PRO A 158 -7.22 -3.41 -0.22
N ASP A 159 -6.26 -3.97 0.53
CA ASP A 159 -5.03 -4.57 -0.02
C ASP A 159 -5.27 -5.78 -0.92
N SER A 160 -6.49 -6.35 -0.86
CA SER A 160 -6.88 -7.42 -1.77
C SER A 160 -7.08 -6.98 -3.22
N VAL A 161 -7.26 -5.67 -3.46
CA VAL A 161 -7.47 -5.11 -4.80
C VAL A 161 -6.16 -5.14 -5.58
N CYS A 162 -6.18 -5.80 -6.72
CA CYS A 162 -5.07 -5.86 -7.67
C CYS A 162 -5.41 -5.18 -9.01
N CYS A 163 -6.65 -4.71 -9.19
CA CYS A 163 -7.08 -4.05 -10.41
C CYS A 163 -8.05 -2.90 -10.14
N VAL A 164 -7.72 -1.73 -10.67
CA VAL A 164 -8.67 -0.64 -10.89
C VAL A 164 -8.95 -0.61 -12.38
N LEU A 165 -10.17 -0.92 -12.79
CA LEU A 165 -10.51 -1.06 -14.19
C LEU A 165 -10.39 0.26 -14.95
N ARG A 166 -10.36 0.15 -16.28
CA ARG A 166 -10.42 1.30 -17.17
C ARG A 166 -11.63 2.16 -16.80
N GLU A 167 -11.43 3.47 -16.71
CA GLU A 167 -12.45 4.46 -16.43
C GLU A 167 -13.19 4.28 -15.09
N ALA A 168 -12.64 3.49 -14.13
CA ALA A 168 -13.33 3.13 -12.89
C ALA A 168 -13.77 4.34 -12.05
N PHE A 169 -13.00 5.42 -12.02
CA PHE A 169 -13.35 6.67 -11.32
C PHE A 169 -13.49 7.86 -12.30
N TYR A 170 -13.85 7.56 -13.56
CA TYR A 170 -13.99 8.59 -14.58
C TYR A 170 -15.05 9.63 -14.20
N HIS A 171 -14.67 10.92 -14.24
CA HIS A 171 -15.51 12.06 -13.87
C HIS A 171 -16.05 12.07 -12.43
N HIS A 172 -15.41 11.38 -11.48
CA HIS A 172 -15.71 11.55 -10.06
C HIS A 172 -15.17 12.89 -9.52
N ASN A 173 -15.84 13.97 -9.88
CA ASN A 173 -15.41 15.34 -9.59
C ASN A 173 -15.36 15.65 -8.09
N GLY A 174 -16.14 14.94 -7.27
CA GLY A 174 -16.13 15.08 -5.80
C GLY A 174 -14.94 14.40 -5.13
N LEU A 175 -14.29 13.45 -5.79
CA LEU A 175 -13.20 12.65 -5.22
C LEU A 175 -11.97 13.51 -4.97
N ALA A 176 -11.70 13.81 -3.69
CA ALA A 176 -10.55 14.61 -3.28
C ALA A 176 -9.35 13.75 -2.82
N ALA A 177 -9.61 12.54 -2.35
CA ALA A 177 -8.57 11.63 -1.88
C ALA A 177 -8.86 10.18 -2.24
N ILE A 178 -7.80 9.43 -2.54
CA ILE A 178 -7.87 7.97 -2.69
C ILE A 178 -6.72 7.30 -1.97
N GLN A 179 -7.01 6.22 -1.25
CA GLN A 179 -6.02 5.30 -0.72
C GLN A 179 -5.97 4.06 -1.60
N LEU A 180 -4.84 3.86 -2.25
CA LEU A 180 -4.56 2.70 -3.08
C LEU A 180 -4.07 1.52 -2.23
N PRO A 181 -4.33 0.27 -2.65
CA PRO A 181 -3.91 -0.92 -1.92
C PRO A 181 -2.39 -1.07 -1.90
N GLN A 182 -1.87 -1.71 -0.86
CA GLN A 182 -0.48 -2.16 -0.78
C GLN A 182 -0.28 -3.46 -1.56
N ASN A 183 -0.66 -3.45 -2.82
CA ASN A 183 -0.58 -4.64 -3.65
C ASN A 183 0.47 -4.45 -4.76
N PRO A 184 1.58 -5.21 -4.76
CA PRO A 184 2.64 -5.05 -5.76
C PRO A 184 2.18 -5.41 -7.19
N THR A 185 1.06 -6.11 -7.33
CA THR A 185 0.48 -6.47 -8.64
C THR A 185 -0.62 -5.50 -9.07
N LEU A 186 -0.80 -4.36 -8.38
CA LEU A 186 -1.84 -3.39 -8.70
C LEU A 186 -1.70 -2.88 -10.13
N SER A 187 -2.76 -3.08 -10.89
CA SER A 187 -2.94 -2.56 -12.24
C SER A 187 -3.97 -1.44 -12.21
N ILE A 188 -3.63 -0.28 -12.76
CA ILE A 188 -4.55 0.86 -12.91
C ILE A 188 -4.87 1.03 -14.38
N GLY A 189 -6.14 0.85 -14.73
CA GLY A 189 -6.63 0.91 -16.09
C GLY A 189 -6.55 2.30 -16.71
N TYR A 190 -6.57 2.33 -18.03
CA TYR A 190 -6.55 3.56 -18.81
C TYR A 190 -7.71 4.49 -18.41
N ARG A 191 -7.41 5.78 -18.21
CA ARG A 191 -8.38 6.80 -17.81
C ARG A 191 -9.09 6.57 -16.47
N ALA A 192 -8.56 5.71 -15.59
CA ALA A 192 -9.23 5.36 -14.33
C ALA A 192 -9.64 6.58 -13.50
N PHE A 193 -8.87 7.67 -13.53
CA PHE A 193 -9.11 8.89 -12.76
C PHE A 193 -9.29 10.15 -13.62
N VAL A 194 -9.52 10.01 -14.92
CA VAL A 194 -9.74 11.18 -15.80
C VAL A 194 -11.01 11.91 -15.39
N GLY A 195 -10.90 13.23 -15.26
CA GLY A 195 -12.02 14.08 -14.84
C GLY A 195 -12.26 14.13 -13.33
N CYS A 196 -11.42 13.50 -12.49
CA CYS A 196 -11.44 13.69 -11.05
C CYS A 196 -10.81 15.04 -10.69
N THR A 197 -11.49 16.14 -11.00
CA THR A 197 -10.91 17.50 -10.94
C THR A 197 -10.53 17.98 -9.55
N ASN A 198 -11.09 17.36 -8.50
CA ASN A 198 -10.79 17.67 -7.11
C ASN A 198 -9.80 16.70 -6.46
N LEU A 199 -9.27 15.70 -7.20
CA LEU A 199 -8.33 14.74 -6.66
C LEU A 199 -6.98 15.41 -6.38
N GLN A 200 -6.65 15.56 -5.10
CA GLN A 200 -5.45 16.24 -4.61
C GLN A 200 -4.51 15.30 -3.88
N ILE A 201 -5.02 14.19 -3.34
CA ILE A 201 -4.27 13.33 -2.44
C ILE A 201 -4.41 11.87 -2.89
N VAL A 202 -3.27 11.24 -3.15
CA VAL A 202 -3.18 9.80 -3.35
C VAL A 202 -2.27 9.22 -2.27
N TYR A 203 -2.81 8.30 -1.48
CA TYR A 203 -2.05 7.57 -0.47
C TYR A 203 -1.56 6.26 -1.07
N PHE A 204 -0.25 6.06 -1.02
CA PHE A 204 0.40 4.79 -1.32
C PHE A 204 0.97 4.23 -0.02
N ASN A 205 0.80 2.94 0.23
CA ASN A 205 1.38 2.26 1.40
C ASN A 205 0.98 2.88 2.76
N ALA A 206 -0.27 3.27 2.91
CA ALA A 206 -0.69 3.86 4.17
C ALA A 206 -1.16 2.79 5.16
N GLU A 207 -0.33 2.39 6.09
CA GLU A 207 -0.87 2.12 7.42
C GLU A 207 -1.55 3.41 7.89
N VAL A 208 -2.81 3.31 8.32
CA VAL A 208 -3.61 4.45 8.78
C VAL A 208 -2.79 5.19 9.85
N GLY A 209 -2.21 6.33 9.51
CA GLY A 209 -1.46 7.19 10.41
C GLY A 209 0.00 7.48 10.07
N SER A 210 0.64 6.77 9.13
CA SER A 210 2.08 6.96 8.84
C SER A 210 2.41 7.41 7.42
N ALA A 211 1.50 7.33 6.47
CA ALA A 211 1.79 7.70 5.09
C ALA A 211 1.76 9.21 4.89
N GLN A 212 2.84 9.73 4.33
CA GLN A 212 2.83 11.08 3.79
C GLN A 212 2.05 11.08 2.47
N PRO A 213 1.06 11.96 2.30
CA PRO A 213 0.31 12.06 1.06
C PRO A 213 1.21 12.59 -0.06
N VAL A 214 1.12 11.98 -1.24
CA VAL A 214 1.69 12.58 -2.46
C VAL A 214 0.68 13.60 -2.97
N LYS A 215 1.04 14.86 -3.01
CA LYS A 215 0.24 15.91 -3.67
C LYS A 215 0.44 15.76 -5.18
N ILE A 216 -0.66 15.75 -5.89
CA ILE A 216 -0.70 15.73 -7.35
C ILE A 216 -0.76 17.16 -7.86
#